data_f61e3a25f7baa396381c3e26b24966cb
#
_entry.id   f61e3a25f7baa396381c3e26b24966cb
#
_cell.length_a   1.000
_cell.length_b   1.000
_cell.length_c   1.000
_cell.angle_alpha   90.00
_cell.angle_beta   90.00
_cell.angle_gamma   90.00
#
_symmetry.space_group_name_H-M   'P 1'
#
loop_
_entity.id
_entity.type
_entity.pdbx_description
1 polymer ?
#
loop_
_entity_poly.entity_id
_entity_poly.type
_entity_poly.pdbx_seq_one_letter_code
_entity_poly.pdbx_strand_id
1 'polypeptide(L)'
;MAWVHEHIGAFGGNGSDVTVFGESAGGNSVLNHLAQKASFPLYRRAVIESGAYDSGAATLADAEAQFASVQWLAKCQHGGSADPDGLACLRKLGPDALRDVAVSQGALLPKDRGWGPVVDGVALPQAPLDLIRAGAYNKAAPVVAGTNRDEMSYFLIAFGVDTQLDEAGLEATLPVFGLTANATDLAALKRLFAIDGSGGYAYPPRAQRGDKYSDWWWVAQRMLTDGVPALGACSNRRLARLLLQGGTPAVFNYLFAHPTQSAAFPGFPGLGPGSVTVPHASEIAYVFGGAYLLAAGEEAALAAPVSAYWLNFARGANPNGPGLPQWPRYTDAAGAGGEGDVVLRLDVGSGGIAAQRNLRQKACDYMDRRTVAPKDAGKLAAMM
;
A
#
# COMPACT_ATOMS: atom_id res chain seq x y z
N MET A 1 13.73 -15.63 -0.23
CA MET A 1 15.00 -14.92 0.03
C MET A 1 16.18 -15.87 0.28
N ALA A 2 16.07 -16.91 1.11
CA ALA A 2 17.18 -17.85 1.37
C ALA A 2 17.76 -18.45 0.07
N TRP A 3 16.92 -18.91 -0.84
CA TRP A 3 17.36 -19.39 -2.15
C TRP A 3 18.16 -18.34 -2.95
N VAL A 4 17.69 -17.09 -2.97
CA VAL A 4 18.41 -15.99 -3.63
C VAL A 4 19.78 -15.76 -2.97
N HIS A 5 19.80 -15.71 -1.65
CA HIS A 5 21.06 -15.56 -0.90
C HIS A 5 22.08 -16.62 -1.25
N GLU A 6 21.66 -17.88 -1.39
CA GLU A 6 22.52 -19.03 -1.68
C GLU A 6 22.94 -19.12 -3.16
N HIS A 7 22.04 -18.81 -4.10
CA HIS A 7 22.23 -19.18 -5.50
C HIS A 7 22.43 -18.02 -6.46
N ILE A 8 22.11 -16.76 -6.10
CA ILE A 8 22.11 -15.65 -7.04
C ILE A 8 23.52 -15.38 -7.62
N GLY A 9 24.58 -15.83 -6.96
CA GLY A 9 25.95 -15.74 -7.45
C GLY A 9 26.16 -16.44 -8.79
N ALA A 10 25.45 -17.56 -9.02
CA ALA A 10 25.50 -18.28 -10.31
C ALA A 10 24.89 -17.47 -11.46
N PHE A 11 24.11 -16.43 -11.16
CA PHE A 11 23.48 -15.50 -12.12
C PHE A 11 24.21 -14.15 -12.17
N GLY A 12 25.40 -14.03 -11.56
CA GLY A 12 26.17 -12.79 -11.51
C GLY A 12 25.71 -11.79 -10.44
N GLY A 13 24.80 -12.18 -9.54
CA GLY A 13 24.35 -11.33 -8.44
C GLY A 13 25.16 -11.51 -7.16
N ASN A 14 24.88 -10.67 -6.15
CA ASN A 14 25.51 -10.75 -4.83
C ASN A 14 24.45 -11.10 -3.77
N GLY A 15 24.44 -12.32 -3.26
CA GLY A 15 23.51 -12.80 -2.25
C GLY A 15 23.57 -12.04 -0.92
N SER A 16 24.70 -11.39 -0.60
CA SER A 16 24.87 -10.57 0.60
C SER A 16 24.44 -9.12 0.41
N ASP A 17 24.03 -8.70 -0.79
CA ASP A 17 23.60 -7.32 -1.13
C ASP A 17 22.24 -7.33 -1.84
N VAL A 18 21.21 -7.81 -1.14
CA VAL A 18 19.85 -7.94 -1.66
C VAL A 18 19.00 -6.74 -1.19
N THR A 19 18.29 -6.14 -2.12
CA THR A 19 17.21 -5.19 -1.83
C THR A 19 15.86 -5.88 -2.08
N VAL A 20 14.99 -5.90 -1.07
CA VAL A 20 13.61 -6.39 -1.23
C VAL A 20 12.70 -5.21 -1.54
N PHE A 21 11.81 -5.39 -2.50
CA PHE A 21 10.81 -4.37 -2.84
C PHE A 21 9.51 -5.03 -3.28
N GLY A 22 8.43 -4.28 -3.19
CA GLY A 22 7.12 -4.78 -3.60
C GLY A 22 6.05 -3.72 -3.48
N GLU A 23 5.03 -3.88 -4.30
CA GLU A 23 3.87 -3.01 -4.37
C GLU A 23 2.63 -3.74 -3.83
N SER A 24 1.72 -3.03 -3.15
CA SER A 24 0.47 -3.56 -2.63
C SER A 24 0.69 -4.70 -1.64
N ALA A 25 0.16 -5.89 -1.92
CA ALA A 25 0.43 -7.12 -1.17
C ALA A 25 1.93 -7.45 -1.11
N GLY A 26 2.70 -7.14 -2.18
CA GLY A 26 4.16 -7.24 -2.18
C GLY A 26 4.81 -6.24 -1.22
N GLY A 27 4.34 -5.00 -1.17
CA GLY A 27 4.78 -4.00 -0.20
C GLY A 27 4.47 -4.41 1.24
N ASN A 28 3.27 -4.97 1.49
CA ASN A 28 2.94 -5.57 2.78
C ASN A 28 3.84 -6.77 3.12
N SER A 29 4.19 -7.60 2.15
CA SER A 29 5.16 -8.69 2.35
C SER A 29 6.53 -8.16 2.79
N VAL A 30 7.01 -7.07 2.18
CA VAL A 30 8.24 -6.39 2.60
C VAL A 30 8.12 -5.86 4.03
N LEU A 31 6.98 -5.25 4.39
CA LEU A 31 6.71 -4.80 5.76
C LEU A 31 6.76 -5.97 6.75
N ASN A 32 6.18 -7.12 6.40
CA ASN A 32 6.27 -8.33 7.21
C ASN A 32 7.73 -8.81 7.37
N HIS A 33 8.53 -8.79 6.30
CA HIS A 33 9.94 -9.16 6.37
C HIS A 33 10.77 -8.20 7.23
N LEU A 34 10.40 -6.92 7.33
CA LEU A 34 11.02 -6.00 8.30
C LEU A 34 10.81 -6.46 9.75
N ALA A 35 9.68 -7.13 10.04
CA ALA A 35 9.31 -7.60 11.37
C ALA A 35 9.70 -9.07 11.66
N GLN A 36 9.93 -9.88 10.63
CA GLN A 36 10.31 -11.29 10.77
C GLN A 36 11.81 -11.46 11.00
N LYS A 37 12.20 -11.80 12.21
CA LYS A 37 13.61 -11.91 12.64
C LYS A 37 14.45 -12.85 11.74
N ALA A 38 13.87 -13.96 11.26
CA ALA A 38 14.55 -14.89 10.36
C ALA A 38 14.90 -14.29 8.99
N SER A 39 14.24 -13.21 8.60
CA SER A 39 14.49 -12.53 7.34
C SER A 39 15.63 -11.51 7.41
N PHE A 40 16.00 -11.02 8.59
CA PHE A 40 16.94 -9.91 8.77
C PHE A 40 18.30 -10.09 8.07
N PRO A 41 18.95 -11.27 8.12
CA PRO A 41 20.23 -11.47 7.46
C PRO A 41 20.14 -11.58 5.93
N LEU A 42 18.93 -11.74 5.37
CA LEU A 42 18.72 -12.10 3.97
C LEU A 42 18.56 -10.90 3.03
N TYR A 43 18.52 -9.67 3.56
CA TYR A 43 18.43 -8.44 2.77
C TYR A 43 19.10 -7.26 3.47
N ARG A 44 19.44 -6.23 2.71
CA ARG A 44 20.10 -5.02 3.18
C ARG A 44 19.23 -3.77 3.14
N ARG A 45 18.23 -3.73 2.26
CA ARG A 45 17.39 -2.55 2.01
C ARG A 45 15.97 -3.00 1.71
N ALA A 46 15.01 -2.14 1.97
CA ALA A 46 13.60 -2.41 1.72
C ALA A 46 12.92 -1.25 1.02
N VAL A 47 12.06 -1.55 0.02
CA VAL A 47 11.17 -0.57 -0.61
C VAL A 47 9.74 -1.06 -0.47
N ILE A 48 8.87 -0.24 0.12
CA ILE A 48 7.47 -0.53 0.40
C ILE A 48 6.62 0.43 -0.44
N GLU A 49 6.04 -0.10 -1.51
CA GLU A 49 5.21 0.67 -2.44
C GLU A 49 3.76 0.38 -2.12
N SER A 50 3.01 1.39 -1.65
CA SER A 50 1.58 1.26 -1.29
C SER A 50 1.25 0.06 -0.38
N GLY A 51 2.16 -0.27 0.53
CA GLY A 51 2.11 -1.50 1.34
C GLY A 51 2.22 -1.28 2.85
N ALA A 52 2.06 -0.06 3.35
CA ALA A 52 2.17 0.28 4.78
C ALA A 52 0.89 -0.11 5.56
N TYR A 53 0.53 -1.39 5.57
CA TYR A 53 -0.72 -1.90 6.15
C TYR A 53 -0.66 -1.94 7.67
N ASP A 54 -1.60 -1.28 8.33
CA ASP A 54 -1.71 -1.28 9.79
C ASP A 54 -2.19 -2.63 10.38
N SER A 55 -2.77 -3.50 9.56
CA SER A 55 -3.47 -4.72 10.01
C SER A 55 -3.24 -5.94 9.12
N GLY A 56 -2.13 -5.98 8.44
CA GLY A 56 -1.87 -6.97 7.40
C GLY A 56 -1.63 -8.42 7.83
N ALA A 57 -1.98 -8.82 9.07
CA ALA A 57 -1.79 -10.20 9.52
C ALA A 57 -3.03 -10.72 10.27
N ALA A 58 -3.49 -11.91 9.87
CA ALA A 58 -4.60 -12.60 10.55
C ALA A 58 -4.14 -13.19 11.89
N THR A 59 -5.08 -13.44 12.80
CA THR A 59 -4.78 -14.27 13.98
C THR A 59 -4.66 -15.74 13.59
N LEU A 60 -3.97 -16.54 14.40
CA LEU A 60 -3.88 -17.99 14.18
C LEU A 60 -5.28 -18.62 14.14
N ALA A 61 -6.17 -18.23 15.05
CA ALA A 61 -7.54 -18.72 15.11
C ALA A 61 -8.34 -18.40 13.82
N ASP A 62 -8.15 -17.21 13.26
CA ASP A 62 -8.79 -16.85 11.97
C ASP A 62 -8.24 -17.68 10.82
N ALA A 63 -6.93 -17.92 10.77
CA ALA A 63 -6.29 -18.75 9.76
C ALA A 63 -6.72 -20.22 9.86
N GLU A 64 -6.86 -20.76 11.06
CA GLU A 64 -7.38 -22.12 11.31
C GLU A 64 -8.86 -22.24 10.87
N ALA A 65 -9.69 -21.24 11.16
CA ALA A 65 -11.08 -21.21 10.70
C ALA A 65 -11.16 -21.12 9.17
N GLN A 66 -10.26 -20.37 8.54
CA GLN A 66 -10.14 -20.29 7.09
C GLN A 66 -9.74 -21.66 6.51
N PHE A 67 -8.76 -22.32 7.08
CA PHE A 67 -8.33 -23.65 6.67
C PHE A 67 -9.48 -24.67 6.76
N ALA A 68 -10.24 -24.68 7.86
CA ALA A 68 -11.41 -25.53 8.01
C ALA A 68 -12.46 -25.28 6.91
N SER A 69 -12.69 -24.02 6.54
CA SER A 69 -13.59 -23.63 5.44
C SER A 69 -13.10 -24.16 4.09
N VAL A 70 -11.79 -24.09 3.81
CA VAL A 70 -11.18 -24.66 2.60
C VAL A 70 -11.37 -26.15 2.54
N GLN A 71 -11.12 -26.87 3.65
CA GLN A 71 -11.32 -28.32 3.72
C GLN A 71 -12.79 -28.69 3.45
N TRP A 72 -13.74 -27.94 4.01
CA TRP A 72 -15.16 -28.18 3.80
C TRP A 72 -15.57 -27.98 2.33
N LEU A 73 -15.18 -26.88 1.72
CA LEU A 73 -15.45 -26.57 0.30
C LEU A 73 -14.83 -27.63 -0.64
N ALA A 74 -13.62 -28.08 -0.32
CA ALA A 74 -12.91 -29.09 -1.07
C ALA A 74 -13.44 -30.52 -0.85
N LYS A 75 -14.41 -30.71 0.06
CA LYS A 75 -14.90 -32.04 0.50
C LYS A 75 -13.77 -32.92 1.08
N CYS A 76 -12.80 -32.29 1.71
CA CYS A 76 -11.64 -32.92 2.36
C CYS A 76 -11.74 -32.95 3.88
N GLN A 77 -12.90 -32.73 4.45
CA GLN A 77 -13.15 -32.69 5.89
C GLN A 77 -13.87 -33.97 6.33
N HIS A 78 -13.34 -34.63 7.37
CA HIS A 78 -13.93 -35.84 7.96
C HIS A 78 -14.55 -35.59 9.36
N GLY A 79 -14.73 -34.35 9.75
CA GLY A 79 -15.33 -33.93 11.02
C GLY A 79 -15.63 -32.44 11.05
N GLY A 80 -16.19 -31.93 12.14
CA GLY A 80 -16.61 -30.53 12.26
C GLY A 80 -15.47 -29.51 12.52
N SER A 81 -14.22 -29.94 12.59
CA SER A 81 -13.02 -29.13 12.85
C SER A 81 -11.93 -29.38 11.79
N ALA A 82 -10.91 -28.54 11.77
CA ALA A 82 -9.75 -28.73 10.90
C ALA A 82 -9.14 -30.12 11.13
N ASP A 83 -9.07 -30.92 10.06
CA ASP A 83 -8.62 -32.31 10.10
C ASP A 83 -7.20 -32.40 9.52
N PRO A 84 -6.20 -32.92 10.26
CA PRO A 84 -4.86 -33.19 9.73
C PRO A 84 -4.86 -34.03 8.45
N ASP A 85 -5.74 -35.02 8.34
CA ASP A 85 -5.89 -35.85 7.15
C ASP A 85 -6.49 -35.08 5.96
N GLY A 86 -7.22 -34.01 6.22
CA GLY A 86 -7.75 -33.10 5.21
C GLY A 86 -6.64 -32.40 4.40
N LEU A 87 -5.48 -32.14 4.99
CA LEU A 87 -4.32 -31.62 4.24
C LEU A 87 -3.79 -32.61 3.20
N ALA A 88 -3.75 -33.90 3.54
CA ALA A 88 -3.37 -34.96 2.60
C ALA A 88 -4.37 -35.09 1.45
N CYS A 89 -5.67 -34.87 1.74
CA CYS A 89 -6.72 -34.81 0.72
C CYS A 89 -6.51 -33.58 -0.20
N LEU A 90 -6.35 -32.38 0.36
CA LEU A 90 -6.10 -31.14 -0.42
C LEU A 90 -4.89 -31.26 -1.33
N ARG A 91 -3.79 -31.88 -0.87
CA ARG A 91 -2.58 -32.11 -1.68
C ARG A 91 -2.78 -33.02 -2.88
N LYS A 92 -3.85 -33.80 -2.92
CA LYS A 92 -4.20 -34.66 -4.07
C LYS A 92 -5.06 -33.96 -5.11
N LEU A 93 -5.60 -32.77 -4.78
CA LEU A 93 -6.39 -31.99 -5.72
C LEU A 93 -5.48 -31.36 -6.79
N GLY A 94 -5.99 -31.28 -8.02
CA GLY A 94 -5.32 -30.53 -9.08
C GLY A 94 -5.42 -29.01 -8.87
N PRO A 95 -4.56 -28.23 -9.53
CA PRO A 95 -4.53 -26.76 -9.38
C PRO A 95 -5.87 -26.07 -9.64
N ASP A 96 -6.61 -26.54 -10.67
CA ASP A 96 -7.92 -25.96 -11.02
C ASP A 96 -8.96 -26.16 -9.90
N ALA A 97 -9.03 -27.37 -9.33
CA ALA A 97 -9.93 -27.65 -8.21
C ALA A 97 -9.59 -26.79 -6.97
N LEU A 98 -8.30 -26.60 -6.68
CA LEU A 98 -7.87 -25.73 -5.57
C LEU A 98 -8.20 -24.27 -5.85
N ARG A 99 -8.04 -23.78 -7.08
CA ARG A 99 -8.44 -22.43 -7.48
C ARG A 99 -9.96 -22.24 -7.28
N ASP A 100 -10.77 -23.18 -7.74
CA ASP A 100 -12.22 -23.09 -7.63
C ASP A 100 -12.70 -23.10 -6.16
N VAL A 101 -12.02 -23.87 -5.31
CA VAL A 101 -12.21 -23.83 -3.86
C VAL A 101 -11.86 -22.46 -3.29
N ALA A 102 -10.72 -21.89 -3.66
CA ALA A 102 -10.29 -20.56 -3.18
C ALA A 102 -11.26 -19.45 -3.60
N VAL A 103 -11.75 -19.49 -4.85
CA VAL A 103 -12.77 -18.55 -5.35
C VAL A 103 -14.08 -18.71 -4.57
N SER A 104 -14.54 -19.94 -4.34
CA SER A 104 -15.75 -20.23 -3.59
C SER A 104 -15.64 -19.80 -2.13
N GLN A 105 -14.46 -19.93 -1.53
CA GLN A 105 -14.18 -19.45 -0.19
C GLN A 105 -14.35 -17.94 -0.07
N GLY A 106 -13.83 -17.18 -1.04
CA GLY A 106 -13.99 -15.72 -1.08
C GLY A 106 -15.47 -15.27 -1.10
N ALA A 107 -16.36 -16.13 -1.59
CA ALA A 107 -17.81 -15.86 -1.59
C ALA A 107 -18.50 -16.20 -0.24
N LEU A 108 -17.92 -17.09 0.57
CA LEU A 108 -18.54 -17.62 1.80
C LEU A 108 -17.96 -17.01 3.08
N LEU A 109 -16.72 -16.56 3.06
CA LEU A 109 -16.10 -15.97 4.24
C LEU A 109 -16.56 -14.52 4.43
N PRO A 110 -16.64 -14.05 5.69
CA PRO A 110 -16.67 -12.62 5.95
C PRO A 110 -15.57 -11.92 5.17
N LYS A 111 -15.90 -10.81 4.51
CA LYS A 111 -15.00 -10.02 3.63
C LYS A 111 -13.70 -9.51 4.30
N ASP A 112 -13.50 -9.85 5.57
CA ASP A 112 -12.38 -9.45 6.42
C ASP A 112 -11.30 -10.54 6.61
N ARG A 113 -11.44 -11.72 5.96
CA ARG A 113 -10.49 -12.83 6.07
C ARG A 113 -9.87 -13.18 4.71
N GLY A 114 -8.92 -12.34 4.28
CA GLY A 114 -8.13 -12.61 3.07
C GLY A 114 -7.00 -13.61 3.31
N TRP A 115 -6.42 -14.13 2.23
CA TRP A 115 -5.16 -14.85 2.26
C TRP A 115 -4.03 -13.87 2.59
N GLY A 116 -3.23 -14.15 3.64
CA GLY A 116 -2.19 -13.26 4.06
C GLY A 116 -1.31 -13.82 5.17
N PRO A 117 -0.38 -13.02 5.68
CA PRO A 117 0.44 -13.39 6.83
C PRO A 117 -0.40 -13.67 8.07
N VAL A 118 0.12 -14.54 8.93
CA VAL A 118 -0.55 -14.95 10.18
C VAL A 118 0.34 -14.62 11.36
N VAL A 119 -0.23 -14.03 12.39
CA VAL A 119 0.41 -13.90 13.71
C VAL A 119 0.35 -15.26 14.37
N ASP A 120 1.45 -16.03 14.19
CA ASP A 120 1.57 -17.42 14.62
C ASP A 120 2.30 -17.57 15.97
N GLY A 121 2.78 -16.46 16.54
CA GLY A 121 3.55 -16.44 17.79
C GLY A 121 5.01 -16.89 17.63
N VAL A 122 5.44 -17.33 16.45
CA VAL A 122 6.78 -17.89 16.17
C VAL A 122 7.52 -17.07 15.14
N ALA A 123 7.09 -17.16 13.88
CA ALA A 123 7.69 -16.39 12.77
C ALA A 123 7.24 -14.93 12.81
N LEU A 124 6.01 -14.70 13.17
CA LEU A 124 5.41 -13.38 13.35
C LEU A 124 4.70 -13.33 14.74
N PRO A 125 5.41 -12.97 15.81
CA PRO A 125 4.87 -13.02 17.18
C PRO A 125 3.77 -11.99 17.46
N GLN A 126 3.73 -10.88 16.70
CA GLN A 126 2.73 -9.81 16.76
C GLN A 126 2.53 -9.22 15.36
N ALA A 127 1.51 -8.37 15.20
CA ALA A 127 1.34 -7.64 13.96
C ALA A 127 2.59 -6.81 13.60
N PRO A 128 2.96 -6.69 12.30
CA PRO A 128 4.21 -6.05 11.89
C PRO A 128 4.40 -4.64 12.44
N LEU A 129 3.37 -3.79 12.40
CA LEU A 129 3.48 -2.43 12.93
C LEU A 129 3.60 -2.38 14.45
N ASP A 130 3.06 -3.35 15.17
CA ASP A 130 3.23 -3.44 16.64
C ASP A 130 4.67 -3.83 16.98
N LEU A 131 5.27 -4.73 16.20
CA LEU A 131 6.69 -5.07 16.32
C LEU A 131 7.58 -3.87 15.98
N ILE A 132 7.26 -3.12 14.94
CA ILE A 132 8.00 -1.90 14.57
C ILE A 132 7.87 -0.85 15.68
N ARG A 133 6.68 -0.63 16.21
CA ARG A 133 6.42 0.29 17.33
C ARG A 133 7.17 -0.11 18.60
N ALA A 134 7.28 -1.41 18.88
CA ALA A 134 8.06 -1.96 19.98
C ALA A 134 9.58 -1.95 19.72
N GLY A 135 10.03 -1.55 18.54
CA GLY A 135 11.44 -1.57 18.15
C GLY A 135 11.99 -2.96 17.83
N ALA A 136 11.13 -3.96 17.65
CA ALA A 136 11.45 -5.35 17.37
C ALA A 136 11.43 -5.66 15.87
N TYR A 137 12.23 -4.93 15.09
CA TYR A 137 12.29 -5.06 13.62
C TYR A 137 13.73 -4.90 13.11
N ASN A 138 13.98 -5.13 11.82
CA ASN A 138 15.31 -4.94 11.21
C ASN A 138 15.68 -3.45 11.10
N LYS A 139 16.18 -2.90 12.19
CA LYS A 139 16.61 -1.48 12.26
C LYS A 139 17.79 -1.13 11.36
N ALA A 140 18.57 -2.13 10.92
CA ALA A 140 19.75 -1.90 10.10
C ALA A 140 19.41 -1.61 8.63
N ALA A 141 18.20 -1.97 8.17
CA ALA A 141 17.80 -1.80 6.78
C ALA A 141 17.27 -0.37 6.53
N PRO A 142 17.90 0.43 5.67
CA PRO A 142 17.29 1.63 5.10
C PRO A 142 15.99 1.30 4.38
N VAL A 143 15.03 2.24 4.41
CA VAL A 143 13.68 2.03 3.86
C VAL A 143 13.28 3.18 2.95
N VAL A 144 12.78 2.85 1.76
CA VAL A 144 11.92 3.73 0.96
C VAL A 144 10.48 3.26 1.18
N ALA A 145 9.56 4.19 1.43
CA ALA A 145 8.14 3.90 1.48
C ALA A 145 7.37 4.97 0.71
N GLY A 146 6.26 4.61 0.08
CA GLY A 146 5.49 5.59 -0.66
C GLY A 146 4.12 5.11 -1.07
N THR A 147 3.40 5.98 -1.78
CA THR A 147 2.01 5.77 -2.16
C THR A 147 1.67 6.56 -3.42
N ASN A 148 0.61 6.17 -4.09
CA ASN A 148 0.01 6.94 -5.17
C ASN A 148 -0.96 8.00 -4.62
N ARG A 149 -1.21 9.04 -5.41
CA ARG A 149 -2.05 10.16 -5.01
C ARG A 149 -3.50 9.76 -4.72
N ASP A 150 -4.05 8.84 -5.49
CA ASP A 150 -5.47 8.49 -5.52
C ASP A 150 -5.70 6.97 -5.41
N GLU A 151 -5.00 6.28 -4.51
CA GLU A 151 -4.98 4.81 -4.36
C GLU A 151 -6.35 4.15 -4.53
N MET A 152 -7.35 4.64 -3.78
CA MET A 152 -8.67 4.04 -3.75
C MET A 152 -9.48 4.26 -5.03
N SER A 153 -9.05 5.10 -5.94
CA SER A 153 -9.73 5.26 -7.23
C SER A 153 -9.74 3.97 -8.05
N TYR A 154 -8.66 3.15 -7.98
CA TYR A 154 -8.64 1.82 -8.58
C TYR A 154 -9.81 0.96 -8.08
N PHE A 155 -9.95 0.84 -6.76
CA PHE A 155 -10.94 -0.04 -6.16
C PHE A 155 -12.37 0.45 -6.39
N LEU A 156 -12.61 1.76 -6.27
CA LEU A 156 -13.93 2.32 -6.54
C LEU A 156 -14.37 2.04 -7.99
N ILE A 157 -13.47 2.20 -8.96
CA ILE A 157 -13.76 1.93 -10.37
C ILE A 157 -13.92 0.42 -10.62
N ALA A 158 -12.99 -0.39 -10.11
CA ALA A 158 -13.00 -1.85 -10.31
C ALA A 158 -14.22 -2.54 -9.71
N PHE A 159 -14.72 -2.03 -8.58
CA PHE A 159 -15.93 -2.55 -7.92
C PHE A 159 -17.23 -1.87 -8.39
N GLY A 160 -17.16 -1.03 -9.43
CA GLY A 160 -18.35 -0.45 -10.05
C GLY A 160 -19.08 0.56 -9.17
N VAL A 161 -18.37 1.26 -8.29
CA VAL A 161 -18.97 2.35 -7.51
C VAL A 161 -19.43 3.46 -8.45
N ASP A 162 -20.64 3.96 -8.25
CA ASP A 162 -21.21 5.02 -9.08
C ASP A 162 -20.28 6.23 -9.13
N THR A 163 -19.93 6.66 -10.34
CA THR A 163 -19.07 7.81 -10.56
C THR A 163 -19.74 9.15 -10.24
N GLN A 164 -21.06 9.16 -10.14
CA GLN A 164 -21.89 10.33 -9.84
C GLN A 164 -22.46 10.28 -8.42
N LEU A 165 -21.65 9.81 -7.44
CA LEU A 165 -22.06 9.80 -6.05
C LEU A 165 -22.60 11.17 -5.60
N ASP A 166 -23.67 11.13 -4.84
CA ASP A 166 -24.12 12.21 -3.97
C ASP A 166 -23.58 12.01 -2.53
N GLU A 167 -24.02 12.84 -1.61
CA GLU A 167 -23.60 12.74 -0.21
C GLU A 167 -24.05 11.45 0.46
N ALA A 168 -25.26 10.99 0.16
CA ALA A 168 -25.78 9.72 0.69
C ALA A 168 -25.02 8.52 0.13
N GLY A 169 -24.65 8.56 -1.15
CA GLY A 169 -23.79 7.56 -1.80
C GLY A 169 -22.40 7.52 -1.20
N LEU A 170 -21.80 8.67 -0.87
CA LEU A 170 -20.55 8.73 -0.12
C LEU A 170 -20.67 7.98 1.22
N GLU A 171 -21.70 8.31 2.03
CA GLU A 171 -21.90 7.72 3.35
C GLU A 171 -22.11 6.19 3.28
N ALA A 172 -22.81 5.72 2.27
CA ALA A 172 -23.02 4.29 2.03
C ALA A 172 -21.73 3.58 1.57
N THR A 173 -20.87 4.27 0.83
CA THR A 173 -19.64 3.70 0.27
C THR A 173 -18.54 3.51 1.32
N LEU A 174 -18.36 4.47 2.24
CA LEU A 174 -17.25 4.46 3.19
C LEU A 174 -17.14 3.14 4.00
N PRO A 175 -18.22 2.60 4.62
CA PRO A 175 -18.13 1.37 5.41
C PRO A 175 -17.90 0.12 4.56
N VAL A 176 -18.31 0.13 3.29
CA VAL A 176 -18.05 -0.99 2.37
C VAL A 176 -16.54 -1.21 2.19
N PHE A 177 -15.79 -0.12 2.14
CA PHE A 177 -14.34 -0.13 2.00
C PHE A 177 -13.59 0.00 3.34
N GLY A 178 -14.24 -0.27 4.46
CA GLY A 178 -13.59 -0.38 5.77
C GLY A 178 -13.43 0.94 6.52
N LEU A 179 -13.93 2.07 6.02
CA LEU A 179 -13.92 3.32 6.76
C LEU A 179 -15.26 3.51 7.50
N THR A 180 -15.34 2.97 8.71
CA THR A 180 -16.50 3.20 9.58
C THR A 180 -16.31 4.48 10.40
N ALA A 181 -17.37 5.25 10.56
CA ALA A 181 -17.36 6.49 11.32
C ALA A 181 -18.73 6.69 11.99
N ASN A 182 -18.74 7.14 13.24
CA ASN A 182 -19.97 7.65 13.84
C ASN A 182 -20.32 9.04 13.25
N ALA A 183 -21.48 9.58 13.56
CA ALA A 183 -21.96 10.85 13.00
C ALA A 183 -20.97 12.03 13.25
N THR A 184 -20.35 12.08 14.43
CA THR A 184 -19.37 13.12 14.78
C THR A 184 -18.09 12.98 13.97
N ASP A 185 -17.57 11.76 13.84
CA ASP A 185 -16.41 11.46 13.01
C ASP A 185 -16.68 11.75 11.54
N LEU A 186 -17.83 11.34 11.03
CA LEU A 186 -18.22 11.57 9.65
C LEU A 186 -18.29 13.07 9.32
N ALA A 187 -18.90 13.87 10.21
CA ALA A 187 -18.94 15.33 10.07
C ALA A 187 -17.54 15.95 10.10
N ALA A 188 -16.63 15.43 10.93
CA ALA A 188 -15.23 15.88 10.96
C ALA A 188 -14.48 15.51 9.68
N LEU A 189 -14.66 14.29 9.18
CA LEU A 189 -14.08 13.82 7.91
C LEU A 189 -14.57 14.65 6.73
N LYS A 190 -15.87 14.91 6.62
CA LYS A 190 -16.43 15.78 5.56
C LYS A 190 -15.81 17.17 5.56
N ARG A 191 -15.56 17.77 6.76
CA ARG A 191 -14.86 19.06 6.85
C ARG A 191 -13.39 18.97 6.44
N LEU A 192 -12.67 17.93 6.88
CA LEU A 192 -11.25 17.75 6.57
C LEU A 192 -11.00 17.51 5.07
N PHE A 193 -11.90 16.75 4.44
CA PHE A 193 -11.82 16.39 3.03
C PHE A 193 -12.77 17.21 2.15
N ALA A 194 -13.16 18.40 2.58
CA ALA A 194 -14.05 19.26 1.79
C ALA A 194 -13.44 19.57 0.42
N ILE A 195 -14.26 19.43 -0.63
CA ILE A 195 -13.81 19.52 -2.03
C ILE A 195 -13.30 20.91 -2.42
N ASP A 196 -13.73 21.95 -1.69
CA ASP A 196 -13.27 23.32 -1.85
C ASP A 196 -11.88 23.59 -1.22
N GLY A 197 -11.29 22.59 -0.58
CA GLY A 197 -10.00 22.70 0.09
C GLY A 197 -10.03 23.39 1.45
N SER A 198 -11.20 23.81 1.96
CA SER A 198 -11.34 24.51 3.26
C SER A 198 -10.82 23.69 4.45
N GLY A 199 -10.87 22.34 4.34
CA GLY A 199 -10.28 21.44 5.32
C GLY A 199 -8.75 21.32 5.26
N GLY A 200 -8.12 21.96 4.28
CA GLY A 200 -6.67 21.90 4.04
C GLY A 200 -6.23 20.70 3.18
N TYR A 201 -7.19 20.02 2.52
CA TYR A 201 -6.91 18.96 1.57
C TYR A 201 -6.91 19.51 0.15
N ALA A 202 -5.81 19.33 -0.60
CA ALA A 202 -5.71 19.81 -1.98
C ALA A 202 -6.25 18.77 -2.97
N TYR A 203 -7.23 19.17 -3.77
CA TYR A 203 -7.73 18.44 -4.93
C TYR A 203 -7.15 19.01 -6.23
N PRO A 204 -7.07 18.22 -7.31
CA PRO A 204 -6.83 18.79 -8.63
C PRO A 204 -7.90 19.84 -8.96
N PRO A 205 -7.55 20.94 -9.63
CA PRO A 205 -8.54 21.96 -10.05
C PRO A 205 -9.70 21.33 -10.83
N ARG A 206 -10.91 21.91 -10.73
CA ARG A 206 -12.11 21.40 -11.41
C ARG A 206 -11.86 21.15 -12.91
N ALA A 207 -11.16 22.05 -13.58
CA ALA A 207 -10.80 21.90 -15.00
C ALA A 207 -9.97 20.65 -15.31
N GLN A 208 -9.17 20.15 -14.33
CA GLN A 208 -8.39 18.92 -14.48
C GLN A 208 -9.18 17.68 -14.04
N ARG A 209 -10.09 17.82 -13.07
CA ARG A 209 -10.94 16.70 -12.61
C ARG A 209 -11.98 16.28 -13.64
N GLY A 210 -12.46 17.22 -14.48
CA GLY A 210 -13.52 16.99 -15.45
C GLY A 210 -14.87 16.66 -14.79
N ASP A 211 -15.81 16.14 -15.59
CA ASP A 211 -17.17 15.80 -15.15
C ASP A 211 -17.42 14.29 -15.03
N LYS A 212 -16.40 13.47 -15.31
CA LYS A 212 -16.51 12.02 -15.21
C LYS A 212 -16.85 11.53 -13.80
N TYR A 213 -16.35 12.22 -12.79
CA TYR A 213 -16.53 11.90 -11.39
C TYR A 213 -17.11 13.09 -10.63
N SER A 214 -18.16 12.86 -9.84
CA SER A 214 -18.76 13.90 -8.99
C SER A 214 -17.79 14.38 -7.91
N ASP A 215 -18.08 15.53 -7.31
CA ASP A 215 -17.30 16.03 -6.18
C ASP A 215 -17.34 15.08 -4.98
N TRP A 216 -18.46 14.43 -4.71
CA TRP A 216 -18.59 13.43 -3.65
C TRP A 216 -17.82 12.15 -3.94
N TRP A 217 -17.68 11.74 -5.20
CA TRP A 217 -16.79 10.64 -5.58
C TRP A 217 -15.32 10.98 -5.30
N TRP A 218 -14.89 12.21 -5.62
CA TRP A 218 -13.55 12.68 -5.30
C TRP A 218 -13.30 12.71 -3.78
N VAL A 219 -14.29 13.15 -3.00
CA VAL A 219 -14.22 13.13 -1.53
C VAL A 219 -14.14 11.69 -1.02
N ALA A 220 -14.99 10.78 -1.53
CA ALA A 220 -15.00 9.37 -1.13
C ALA A 220 -13.64 8.71 -1.35
N GLN A 221 -13.10 8.80 -2.58
CA GLN A 221 -11.83 8.17 -2.89
C GLN A 221 -10.68 8.73 -2.04
N ARG A 222 -10.70 10.03 -1.70
CA ARG A 222 -9.68 10.66 -0.85
C ARG A 222 -9.82 10.26 0.61
N MET A 223 -11.02 10.27 1.16
CA MET A 223 -11.28 9.78 2.51
C MET A 223 -10.83 8.33 2.67
N LEU A 224 -11.14 7.48 1.69
CA LEU A 224 -10.77 6.07 1.71
C LEU A 224 -9.26 5.89 1.50
N THR A 225 -8.64 6.62 0.58
CA THR A 225 -7.18 6.56 0.38
C THR A 225 -6.42 6.82 1.68
N ASP A 226 -6.81 7.84 2.43
CA ASP A 226 -6.06 8.23 3.65
C ASP A 226 -6.66 7.70 4.94
N GLY A 227 -7.94 7.34 4.94
CA GLY A 227 -8.68 6.89 6.12
C GLY A 227 -8.63 5.40 6.37
N VAL A 228 -8.42 4.61 5.33
CA VAL A 228 -8.22 3.16 5.49
C VAL A 228 -6.74 2.92 5.83
N PRO A 229 -6.45 2.19 6.92
CA PRO A 229 -5.08 2.04 7.40
C PRO A 229 -4.29 1.01 6.56
N ALA A 230 -4.14 1.26 5.27
CA ALA A 230 -3.44 0.36 4.38
C ALA A 230 -2.55 1.10 3.36
N LEU A 231 -3.10 1.87 2.44
CA LEU A 231 -2.43 2.25 1.20
C LEU A 231 -1.93 3.69 1.20
N GLY A 232 -2.67 4.62 1.80
CA GLY A 232 -2.51 6.04 1.55
C GLY A 232 -1.38 6.74 2.28
N ALA A 233 -1.28 8.04 2.04
CA ALA A 233 -0.21 8.88 2.58
C ALA A 233 -0.16 8.90 4.11
N CYS A 234 -1.31 8.76 4.80
CA CYS A 234 -1.34 8.75 6.26
C CYS A 234 -0.71 7.47 6.83
N SER A 235 -0.97 6.30 6.24
CA SER A 235 -0.34 5.05 6.64
C SER A 235 1.17 5.08 6.38
N ASN A 236 1.60 5.57 5.22
CA ASN A 236 3.03 5.75 4.92
C ASN A 236 3.73 6.73 5.87
N ARG A 237 3.09 7.86 6.17
CA ARG A 237 3.63 8.83 7.15
C ARG A 237 3.80 8.17 8.53
N ARG A 238 2.81 7.41 8.98
CA ARG A 238 2.87 6.68 10.26
C ARG A 238 4.01 5.68 10.27
N LEU A 239 4.15 4.88 9.23
CA LEU A 239 5.27 3.95 9.08
C LEU A 239 6.61 4.68 9.10
N ALA A 240 6.77 5.74 8.30
CA ALA A 240 8.01 6.51 8.24
C ALA A 240 8.41 7.11 9.61
N ARG A 241 7.44 7.63 10.37
CA ARG A 241 7.65 8.13 11.75
C ARG A 241 8.10 7.01 12.70
N LEU A 242 7.44 5.85 12.67
CA LEU A 242 7.80 4.71 13.49
C LEU A 242 9.21 4.19 13.18
N LEU A 243 9.57 4.11 11.91
CA LEU A 243 10.92 3.69 11.49
C LEU A 243 11.99 4.70 11.94
N LEU A 244 11.73 6.00 11.78
CA LEU A 244 12.63 7.06 12.24
C LEU A 244 12.83 7.01 13.76
N GLN A 245 11.74 6.93 14.52
CA GLN A 245 11.75 6.83 15.99
C GLN A 245 12.43 5.54 16.48
N GLY A 246 12.28 4.47 15.71
CA GLY A 246 12.93 3.19 15.99
C GLY A 246 14.42 3.16 15.68
N GLY A 247 14.98 4.22 15.05
CA GLY A 247 16.40 4.34 14.76
C GLY A 247 16.83 3.74 13.40
N THR A 248 15.92 3.60 12.43
CA THR A 248 16.26 3.24 11.04
C THR A 248 17.23 4.28 10.46
N PRO A 249 18.38 3.88 9.85
CA PRO A 249 19.47 4.80 9.50
C PRO A 249 19.12 5.78 8.38
N ALA A 250 18.20 5.40 7.49
CA ALA A 250 17.69 6.26 6.44
C ALA A 250 16.27 5.84 6.05
N VAL A 251 15.34 6.76 6.09
CA VAL A 251 13.96 6.62 5.62
C VAL A 251 13.73 7.67 4.54
N PHE A 252 13.15 7.26 3.42
CA PHE A 252 12.74 8.13 2.33
C PHE A 252 11.27 7.89 2.05
N ASN A 253 10.52 8.96 1.76
CA ASN A 253 9.10 8.84 1.47
C ASN A 253 8.76 9.51 0.14
N TYR A 254 7.86 8.88 -0.66
CA TYR A 254 7.40 9.43 -1.93
C TYR A 254 5.88 9.51 -2.04
N LEU A 255 5.42 10.38 -2.94
CA LEU A 255 4.07 10.45 -3.47
C LEU A 255 4.15 10.42 -5.00
N PHE A 256 3.68 9.37 -5.62
CA PHE A 256 3.51 9.36 -7.08
C PHE A 256 2.20 10.09 -7.42
N ALA A 257 2.28 11.15 -8.24
CA ALA A 257 1.18 12.10 -8.43
C ALA A 257 0.83 12.35 -9.91
N HIS A 258 1.49 11.67 -10.84
CA HIS A 258 1.24 11.82 -12.28
C HIS A 258 0.10 10.92 -12.76
N PRO A 259 -1.00 11.49 -13.32
CA PRO A 259 -2.06 10.70 -13.96
C PRO A 259 -1.57 10.16 -15.31
N THR A 260 -1.28 8.87 -15.36
CA THR A 260 -0.72 8.18 -16.53
C THR A 260 -1.68 8.19 -17.71
N GLN A 261 -1.23 8.67 -18.86
CA GLN A 261 -1.99 8.75 -20.12
C GLN A 261 -1.67 7.61 -21.07
N SER A 262 -0.61 6.83 -20.79
CA SER A 262 -0.19 5.71 -21.63
C SER A 262 -1.25 4.62 -21.71
N ALA A 263 -1.43 4.04 -22.90
CA ALA A 263 -2.27 2.88 -23.12
C ALA A 263 -1.56 1.54 -22.76
N ALA A 264 -0.44 1.58 -22.04
CA ALA A 264 0.35 0.41 -21.67
C ALA A 264 -0.41 -0.61 -20.80
N PHE A 265 -1.50 -0.18 -20.16
CA PHE A 265 -2.33 -1.01 -19.29
C PHE A 265 -3.79 -1.01 -19.78
N PRO A 266 -4.11 -1.69 -20.88
CA PRO A 266 -5.47 -1.75 -21.38
C PRO A 266 -6.39 -2.40 -20.34
N GLY A 267 -7.48 -1.70 -20.00
CA GLY A 267 -8.47 -2.20 -19.02
C GLY A 267 -8.09 -2.03 -17.55
N PHE A 268 -6.95 -1.43 -17.24
CA PHE A 268 -6.62 -1.12 -15.85
C PHE A 268 -7.44 0.08 -15.35
N PRO A 269 -8.22 -0.08 -14.27
CA PRO A 269 -9.10 0.97 -13.76
C PRO A 269 -8.37 2.27 -13.44
N GLY A 270 -8.73 3.36 -14.10
CA GLY A 270 -8.20 4.70 -13.84
C GLY A 270 -6.83 5.02 -14.45
N LEU A 271 -6.22 4.10 -15.23
CA LEU A 271 -5.04 4.37 -16.05
C LEU A 271 -5.40 4.49 -17.54
N GLY A 272 -4.55 5.19 -18.28
CA GLY A 272 -4.66 5.34 -19.74
C GLY A 272 -5.18 6.69 -20.18
N PRO A 273 -5.40 6.86 -21.50
CA PRO A 273 -5.76 8.14 -22.09
C PRO A 273 -7.00 8.78 -21.45
N GLY A 274 -6.86 10.05 -21.06
CA GLY A 274 -7.92 10.80 -20.37
C GLY A 274 -8.05 10.50 -18.87
N SER A 275 -7.12 9.73 -18.28
CA SER A 275 -7.09 9.55 -16.83
C SER A 275 -6.81 10.86 -16.10
N VAL A 276 -7.57 11.12 -15.05
CA VAL A 276 -7.41 12.29 -14.15
C VAL A 276 -7.03 11.87 -12.74
N THR A 277 -7.04 10.55 -12.48
CA THR A 277 -6.67 9.94 -11.20
C THR A 277 -5.28 9.32 -11.28
N VAL A 278 -4.68 9.08 -10.11
CA VAL A 278 -3.41 8.36 -9.95
C VAL A 278 -3.71 7.16 -9.03
N PRO A 279 -4.31 6.11 -9.62
CA PRO A 279 -4.78 4.95 -8.86
C PRO A 279 -3.65 4.10 -8.30
N HIS A 280 -4.02 3.10 -7.53
CA HIS A 280 -3.13 2.04 -7.05
C HIS A 280 -2.30 1.45 -8.19
N ALA A 281 -1.02 1.16 -7.94
CA ALA A 281 -0.06 0.59 -8.89
C ALA A 281 0.36 1.52 -10.06
N SER A 282 0.03 2.82 -10.03
CA SER A 282 0.38 3.77 -11.12
C SER A 282 1.88 3.94 -11.31
N GLU A 283 2.69 3.85 -10.25
CA GLU A 283 4.13 4.06 -10.29
C GLU A 283 4.91 2.91 -10.91
N ILE A 284 4.38 1.69 -10.93
CA ILE A 284 5.10 0.47 -11.35
C ILE A 284 5.73 0.63 -12.72
N ALA A 285 4.98 1.17 -13.68
CA ALA A 285 5.49 1.40 -15.04
C ALA A 285 6.72 2.30 -15.08
N TYR A 286 6.78 3.28 -14.19
CA TYR A 286 7.88 4.25 -14.09
C TYR A 286 9.07 3.66 -13.33
N VAL A 287 8.83 2.85 -12.31
CA VAL A 287 9.89 2.12 -11.58
C VAL A 287 10.62 1.19 -12.53
N PHE A 288 9.90 0.46 -13.38
CA PHE A 288 10.45 -0.46 -14.38
C PHE A 288 10.66 0.18 -15.76
N GLY A 289 10.54 1.46 -15.91
CA GLY A 289 10.72 2.34 -17.05
C GLY A 289 10.83 1.69 -18.43
N GLY A 290 11.91 0.96 -18.71
CA GLY A 290 12.15 0.30 -19.98
C GLY A 290 11.38 -0.99 -20.22
N ALA A 291 10.64 -1.53 -19.24
CA ALA A 291 9.84 -2.75 -19.37
C ALA A 291 8.40 -2.47 -19.84
N TYR A 292 7.97 -1.21 -19.81
CA TYR A 292 6.61 -0.80 -20.16
C TYR A 292 6.64 0.27 -21.25
N LEU A 293 5.63 0.23 -22.13
CA LEU A 293 5.44 1.22 -23.19
C LEU A 293 4.72 2.45 -22.61
N LEU A 294 5.46 3.32 -21.96
CA LEU A 294 4.96 4.62 -21.53
C LEU A 294 4.82 5.55 -22.75
N ALA A 295 3.89 6.49 -22.68
CA ALA A 295 3.73 7.49 -23.72
C ALA A 295 5.04 8.29 -23.91
N ALA A 296 5.36 8.62 -25.16
CA ALA A 296 6.52 9.45 -25.45
C ALA A 296 6.39 10.84 -24.82
N GLY A 297 7.50 11.52 -24.59
CA GLY A 297 7.51 12.86 -24.00
C GLY A 297 7.57 12.85 -22.48
N GLU A 298 6.61 13.46 -21.79
CA GLU A 298 6.66 13.71 -20.35
C GLU A 298 6.69 12.42 -19.50
N GLU A 299 5.96 11.38 -19.90
CA GLU A 299 5.95 10.12 -19.14
C GLU A 299 7.27 9.38 -19.24
N ALA A 300 7.84 9.28 -20.43
CA ALA A 300 9.17 8.71 -20.62
C ALA A 300 10.25 9.52 -19.88
N ALA A 301 10.12 10.85 -19.89
CA ALA A 301 11.01 11.75 -19.16
C ALA A 301 10.88 11.60 -17.63
N LEU A 302 9.69 11.30 -17.12
CA LEU A 302 9.48 11.00 -15.69
C LEU A 302 9.99 9.60 -15.31
N ALA A 303 9.82 8.61 -16.18
CA ALA A 303 10.25 7.24 -15.88
C ALA A 303 11.76 7.11 -15.65
N ALA A 304 12.57 7.84 -16.40
CA ALA A 304 14.01 7.78 -16.26
C ALA A 304 14.51 8.17 -14.85
N PRO A 305 14.15 9.33 -14.27
CA PRO A 305 14.54 9.65 -12.91
C PRO A 305 13.89 8.75 -11.85
N VAL A 306 12.64 8.31 -12.04
CA VAL A 306 11.99 7.39 -11.10
C VAL A 306 12.76 6.08 -11.03
N SER A 307 13.00 5.43 -12.16
CA SER A 307 13.80 4.19 -12.21
C SER A 307 15.21 4.40 -11.62
N ALA A 308 15.84 5.55 -11.89
CA ALA A 308 17.15 5.86 -11.35
C ALA A 308 17.18 5.98 -9.82
N TYR A 309 16.14 6.55 -9.18
CA TYR A 309 16.03 6.60 -7.73
C TYR A 309 16.00 5.20 -7.11
N TRP A 310 15.19 4.28 -7.65
CA TRP A 310 15.09 2.89 -7.17
C TRP A 310 16.43 2.16 -7.34
N LEU A 311 17.06 2.28 -8.50
CA LEU A 311 18.36 1.67 -8.77
C LEU A 311 19.47 2.23 -7.86
N ASN A 312 19.54 3.55 -7.65
CA ASN A 312 20.50 4.17 -6.76
C ASN A 312 20.32 3.71 -5.31
N PHE A 313 19.06 3.66 -4.85
CA PHE A 313 18.76 3.14 -3.52
C PHE A 313 19.15 1.67 -3.37
N ALA A 314 18.85 0.85 -4.39
CA ALA A 314 19.24 -0.57 -4.39
C ALA A 314 20.76 -0.76 -4.37
N ARG A 315 21.54 0.15 -4.97
CA ARG A 315 23.02 0.09 -4.99
C ARG A 315 23.67 0.60 -3.71
N GLY A 316 23.13 1.68 -3.14
CA GLY A 316 23.87 2.45 -2.13
C GLY A 316 23.03 2.94 -0.94
N ALA A 317 21.79 2.47 -0.76
CA ALA A 317 20.89 2.94 0.30
C ALA A 317 20.57 4.46 0.25
N ASN A 318 20.87 5.09 -0.87
CA ASN A 318 20.61 6.51 -1.12
C ASN A 318 20.02 6.64 -2.52
N PRO A 319 18.76 7.13 -2.67
CA PRO A 319 18.15 7.27 -3.97
C PRO A 319 18.76 8.37 -4.84
N ASN A 320 19.47 9.31 -4.24
CA ASN A 320 20.03 10.47 -4.94
C ASN A 320 21.19 10.09 -5.86
N GLY A 321 21.35 10.83 -6.94
CA GLY A 321 22.43 10.67 -7.91
C GLY A 321 22.59 11.90 -8.82
N PRO A 322 23.63 11.94 -9.65
CA PRO A 322 23.88 13.07 -10.55
C PRO A 322 22.69 13.34 -11.47
N GLY A 323 22.32 14.61 -11.61
CA GLY A 323 21.23 15.06 -12.48
C GLY A 323 19.82 14.81 -11.95
N LEU A 324 19.64 14.17 -10.79
CA LEU A 324 18.34 13.96 -10.17
C LEU A 324 18.00 15.10 -9.19
N PRO A 325 16.74 15.55 -9.14
CA PRO A 325 16.26 16.39 -8.05
C PRO A 325 16.53 15.73 -6.69
N GLN A 326 16.88 16.53 -5.69
CA GLN A 326 17.24 16.00 -4.37
C GLN A 326 16.03 15.34 -3.70
N TRP A 327 16.14 14.06 -3.34
CA TRP A 327 15.20 13.35 -2.47
C TRP A 327 15.70 13.48 -1.02
N PRO A 328 15.10 14.32 -0.18
CA PRO A 328 15.52 14.47 1.22
C PRO A 328 15.22 13.19 2.02
N ARG A 329 16.05 12.91 3.01
CA ARG A 329 15.67 11.92 4.03
C ARG A 329 14.44 12.39 4.77
N TYR A 330 13.58 11.45 5.13
CA TYR A 330 12.41 11.74 5.95
C TYR A 330 12.85 12.27 7.33
N THR A 331 12.21 13.32 7.76
CA THR A 331 12.37 13.92 9.10
C THR A 331 11.00 14.10 9.73
N ASP A 332 10.89 13.93 11.05
CA ASP A 332 9.66 14.14 11.79
C ASP A 332 9.43 15.65 12.03
N ALA A 333 8.17 16.08 11.98
CA ALA A 333 7.77 17.47 12.23
C ALA A 333 8.15 17.98 13.63
N ALA A 334 8.31 17.09 14.61
CA ALA A 334 8.64 17.45 15.99
C ALA A 334 10.13 17.84 16.19
N GLY A 335 11.03 17.49 15.26
CA GLY A 335 12.48 17.61 15.47
C GLY A 335 13.16 18.79 14.81
N ALA A 336 12.53 19.55 13.93
CA ALA A 336 13.23 20.51 13.06
C ALA A 336 12.46 21.82 12.77
N GLY A 337 11.89 22.45 13.77
CA GLY A 337 11.31 23.79 13.56
C GLY A 337 10.13 23.85 12.58
N GLY A 338 9.36 22.77 12.43
CA GLY A 338 8.22 22.69 11.52
C GLY A 338 8.55 22.20 10.11
N GLU A 339 9.76 21.76 9.84
CA GLU A 339 10.23 21.32 8.52
C GLU A 339 10.13 19.80 8.28
N GLY A 340 9.32 19.07 9.03
CA GLY A 340 9.20 17.62 8.97
C GLY A 340 8.21 17.07 7.94
N ASP A 341 7.93 15.77 8.04
CA ASP A 341 7.03 15.02 7.13
C ASP A 341 7.32 15.26 5.64
N VAL A 342 8.60 15.19 5.25
CA VAL A 342 9.02 15.43 3.87
C VAL A 342 8.74 14.22 2.97
N VAL A 343 8.13 14.48 1.82
CA VAL A 343 7.81 13.49 0.77
C VAL A 343 8.42 13.99 -0.53
N LEU A 344 8.99 13.12 -1.35
CA LEU A 344 9.30 13.46 -2.74
C LEU A 344 8.05 13.26 -3.59
N ARG A 345 7.49 14.33 -4.15
CA ARG A 345 6.43 14.24 -5.15
C ARG A 345 7.06 13.88 -6.50
N LEU A 346 6.55 12.84 -7.12
CA LEU A 346 6.94 12.36 -8.45
C LEU A 346 5.83 12.71 -9.44
N ASP A 347 6.07 13.70 -10.29
CA ASP A 347 5.09 14.20 -11.24
C ASP A 347 5.83 14.91 -12.42
N VAL A 348 5.05 15.36 -13.40
CA VAL A 348 5.52 16.15 -14.55
C VAL A 348 5.06 17.61 -14.45
N GLY A 349 5.45 18.43 -15.41
CA GLY A 349 5.03 19.83 -15.54
C GLY A 349 5.62 20.77 -14.49
N SER A 350 4.95 21.86 -14.19
CA SER A 350 5.45 22.94 -13.31
C SER A 350 5.70 22.51 -11.86
N GLY A 351 5.09 21.42 -11.43
CA GLY A 351 5.32 20.83 -10.11
C GLY A 351 6.46 19.82 -10.09
N GLY A 352 6.76 19.18 -11.19
CA GLY A 352 7.84 18.24 -11.40
C GLY A 352 8.13 17.25 -10.28
N ILE A 353 9.37 16.78 -10.23
CA ILE A 353 9.89 16.04 -9.08
C ILE A 353 10.39 17.05 -8.06
N ALA A 354 9.70 17.14 -6.92
CA ALA A 354 10.01 18.12 -5.89
C ALA A 354 9.69 17.61 -4.48
N ALA A 355 10.46 18.07 -3.48
CA ALA A 355 10.15 17.81 -2.09
C ALA A 355 8.90 18.59 -1.67
N GLN A 356 7.95 17.91 -1.06
CA GLN A 356 6.75 18.47 -0.47
C GLN A 356 6.74 18.18 1.03
N ARG A 357 6.32 19.13 1.84
CA ARG A 357 6.29 19.01 3.30
C ARG A 357 4.87 18.98 3.81
N ASN A 358 4.68 18.33 4.95
CA ASN A 358 3.40 18.30 5.67
C ASN A 358 2.22 17.83 4.78
N LEU A 359 2.48 16.88 3.88
CA LEU A 359 1.46 16.34 3.00
C LEU A 359 0.26 15.86 3.82
N ARG A 360 -0.89 16.43 3.57
CA ARG A 360 -2.17 16.03 4.19
C ARG A 360 -2.16 16.05 5.73
N GLN A 361 -1.33 16.89 6.33
CA GLN A 361 -1.04 16.88 7.77
C GLN A 361 -2.29 16.83 8.64
N LYS A 362 -3.24 17.77 8.44
CA LYS A 362 -4.47 17.83 9.27
C LYS A 362 -5.29 16.54 9.20
N ALA A 363 -5.46 15.99 8.01
CA ALA A 363 -6.19 14.75 7.80
C ALA A 363 -5.48 13.57 8.46
N CYS A 364 -4.17 13.43 8.23
CA CYS A 364 -3.39 12.34 8.82
C CYS A 364 -3.28 12.44 10.34
N ASP A 365 -3.15 13.65 10.91
CA ASP A 365 -3.18 13.85 12.37
C ASP A 365 -4.54 13.45 12.97
N TYR A 366 -5.63 13.71 12.24
CA TYR A 366 -6.94 13.25 12.66
C TYR A 366 -7.06 11.71 12.59
N MET A 367 -6.62 11.09 11.49
CA MET A 367 -6.64 9.64 11.33
C MET A 367 -5.77 8.92 12.36
N ASP A 368 -4.61 9.47 12.70
CA ASP A 368 -3.71 8.89 13.71
C ASP A 368 -4.34 8.89 15.12
N ARG A 369 -5.24 9.86 15.41
CA ARG A 369 -5.96 9.89 16.68
C ARG A 369 -7.20 9.02 16.73
N ARG A 370 -7.73 8.60 15.59
CA ARG A 370 -8.88 7.69 15.55
C ARG A 370 -8.45 6.32 16.07
N THR A 371 -9.21 5.82 17.03
CA THR A 371 -9.10 4.42 17.40
C THR A 371 -9.80 3.60 16.33
N VAL A 372 -9.06 3.11 15.37
CA VAL A 372 -9.60 2.15 14.38
C VAL A 372 -9.76 0.83 15.12
N ALA A 373 -11.00 0.34 15.22
CA ALA A 373 -11.22 -0.99 15.78
C ALA A 373 -10.50 -2.02 14.90
N PRO A 374 -9.81 -3.03 15.49
CA PRO A 374 -9.06 -4.04 14.73
C PRO A 374 -9.86 -4.75 13.64
N LYS A 375 -11.19 -4.77 13.74
CA LYS A 375 -12.12 -5.40 12.78
C LYS A 375 -12.24 -4.66 11.44
N ASP A 376 -11.96 -3.37 11.39
CA ASP A 376 -12.18 -2.58 10.17
C ASP A 376 -11.00 -2.63 9.20
N ALA A 377 -9.84 -2.93 9.70
CA ALA A 377 -8.61 -2.99 8.91
C ALA A 377 -8.48 -4.30 8.07
N GLY A 378 -9.16 -5.39 8.51
CA GLY A 378 -9.20 -6.66 7.77
C GLY A 378 -10.00 -6.62 6.47
N LYS A 379 -10.97 -5.71 6.36
CA LYS A 379 -11.87 -5.67 5.21
C LYS A 379 -11.19 -5.31 3.90
N LEU A 380 -10.20 -4.43 3.94
CA LEU A 380 -9.48 -4.02 2.73
C LEU A 380 -8.44 -5.06 2.29
N ALA A 381 -7.76 -5.72 3.26
CA ALA A 381 -6.82 -6.80 2.95
C ALA A 381 -7.52 -8.01 2.28
N ALA A 382 -8.82 -8.19 2.49
CA ALA A 382 -9.62 -9.22 1.84
C ALA A 382 -10.11 -8.85 0.43
N MET A 383 -10.02 -7.57 0.06
CA MET A 383 -10.45 -7.05 -1.24
C MET A 383 -9.29 -6.88 -2.23
N MET A 384 -8.05 -6.99 -1.74
CA MET A 384 -6.78 -6.96 -2.48
C MET A 384 -6.22 -8.36 -2.69
#